data_a669993596fd19a3ceab930236e82445
#
_entry.id   a669993596fd19a3ceab930236e82445
#
_cell.length_a   1.000
_cell.length_b   1.000
_cell.length_c   1.000
_cell.angle_alpha   90.00
_cell.angle_beta   90.00
_cell.angle_gamma   90.00
#
_symmetry.space_group_name_H-M   'P 1'
#
loop_
_entity.id
_entity.type
_entity.pdbx_description
1 polymer ?
#
loop_
_entity_poly.entity_id
_entity_poly.type
_entity_poly.pdbx_seq_one_letter_code
_entity_poly.pdbx_strand_id
1 'polypeptide(L)'
;RLSNELCSLNPHQDRLCYSMIVKMDREGKLMKKWIGRTVICSDYRFTYEEVQQIIEGQTHPCREALGVLNNLARKMRQVRDEKGALCFNQPEVCFDMDEEGKPLRVYLKEMREANRMIEEWMLLANRIIAETIGKEKKGKTVFIYRIHGVPTVERLHIFRHLAGRMGLKVQGKLLGKHSPPLAKLIQQIGSDSMRSMVEGLFIRTLAKAAYSVDNIGHYGLAFDYYTHFTSPIRRYSDLIVHRLLGHYLNGGRSVRRDKYWEICRHVSEMEVVAENAERASVRYKQLEYLGNHVEKVWTGKITEIVRWGFYVELDEIRCEGLVSILNMKDDYYEFQKKTYK
;
A
#
# COMPACT_ATOMS: atom_id res chain seq x y z
N ARG A 1 -4.46 -9.60 24.10
CA ARG A 1 -5.88 -9.61 24.49
C ARG A 1 -6.77 -8.91 23.47
N LEU A 2 -6.54 -7.63 23.13
CA LEU A 2 -7.36 -6.90 22.16
C LEU A 2 -7.44 -7.63 20.80
N SER A 3 -6.29 -7.98 20.22
CA SER A 3 -6.25 -8.60 18.89
C SER A 3 -6.85 -10.02 18.89
N ASN A 4 -6.42 -10.89 19.82
CA ASN A 4 -6.74 -12.32 19.71
C ASN A 4 -8.04 -12.74 20.37
N GLU A 5 -8.51 -12.00 21.39
CA GLU A 5 -9.71 -12.36 22.16
C GLU A 5 -10.91 -11.47 21.84
N LEU A 6 -10.76 -10.14 22.03
CA LEU A 6 -11.90 -9.23 21.97
C LEU A 6 -12.31 -8.85 20.53
N CYS A 7 -11.35 -8.63 19.66
CA CYS A 7 -11.60 -8.10 18.31
C CYS A 7 -11.37 -9.13 17.20
N SER A 8 -10.85 -10.32 17.50
CA SER A 8 -10.64 -11.36 16.50
C SER A 8 -11.98 -12.01 16.12
N LEU A 9 -12.17 -12.24 14.81
CA LEU A 9 -13.30 -12.98 14.25
C LEU A 9 -12.97 -14.48 14.25
N ASN A 10 -12.85 -15.04 15.47
CA ASN A 10 -12.53 -16.45 15.64
C ASN A 10 -13.63 -17.35 15.04
N PRO A 11 -13.27 -18.47 14.41
CA PRO A 11 -14.26 -19.40 13.85
C PRO A 11 -15.13 -20.02 14.95
N HIS A 12 -16.36 -20.37 14.58
CA HIS A 12 -17.36 -21.02 15.43
C HIS A 12 -17.73 -20.25 16.70
N GLN A 13 -17.59 -18.93 16.67
CA GLN A 13 -17.96 -18.05 17.76
C GLN A 13 -18.74 -16.83 17.24
N ASP A 14 -19.80 -16.46 17.96
CA ASP A 14 -20.54 -15.25 17.66
C ASP A 14 -19.68 -14.01 17.95
N ARG A 15 -19.51 -13.15 16.95
CA ARG A 15 -18.71 -11.94 17.06
C ARG A 15 -19.46 -10.72 16.55
N LEU A 16 -19.38 -9.64 17.32
CA LEU A 16 -19.93 -8.35 16.93
C LEU A 16 -19.08 -7.72 15.85
N CYS A 17 -19.71 -7.34 14.73
CA CYS A 17 -19.05 -6.75 13.59
C CYS A 17 -19.74 -5.50 13.09
N TYR A 18 -19.00 -4.71 12.34
CA TYR A 18 -19.53 -3.75 11.40
C TYR A 18 -19.40 -4.36 10.00
N SER A 19 -20.52 -4.71 9.40
CA SER A 19 -20.53 -5.44 8.13
C SER A 19 -20.97 -4.57 6.98
N MET A 20 -20.36 -4.84 5.82
CA MET A 20 -20.80 -4.35 4.54
C MET A 20 -21.20 -5.54 3.67
N ILE A 21 -22.45 -5.60 3.27
CA ILE A 21 -22.98 -6.61 2.35
C ILE A 21 -23.13 -5.98 0.98
N VAL A 22 -22.55 -6.62 -0.03
CA VAL A 22 -22.64 -6.15 -1.42
C VAL A 22 -23.21 -7.23 -2.32
N LYS A 23 -24.09 -6.82 -3.23
CA LYS A 23 -24.52 -7.65 -4.36
C LYS A 23 -23.82 -7.11 -5.60
N MET A 24 -23.12 -7.99 -6.29
CA MET A 24 -22.37 -7.66 -7.51
C MET A 24 -22.85 -8.56 -8.65
N ASP A 25 -22.71 -8.07 -9.88
CA ASP A 25 -22.87 -8.90 -11.08
C ASP A 25 -21.57 -9.69 -11.35
N ARG A 26 -21.62 -10.52 -12.39
CA ARG A 26 -20.46 -11.36 -12.81
C ARG A 26 -19.27 -10.52 -13.31
N GLU A 27 -19.50 -9.26 -13.67
CA GLU A 27 -18.48 -8.32 -14.13
C GLU A 27 -17.88 -7.47 -12.99
N GLY A 28 -18.29 -7.73 -11.74
CA GLY A 28 -17.80 -7.01 -10.58
C GLY A 28 -18.43 -5.64 -10.37
N LYS A 29 -19.55 -5.33 -11.05
CA LYS A 29 -20.28 -4.08 -10.86
C LYS A 29 -21.19 -4.17 -9.64
N LEU A 30 -21.10 -3.18 -8.76
CA LEU A 30 -21.93 -3.07 -7.57
C LEU A 30 -23.42 -2.82 -7.96
N MET A 31 -24.30 -3.75 -7.58
CA MET A 31 -25.74 -3.67 -7.81
C MET A 31 -26.49 -3.14 -6.59
N LYS A 32 -26.15 -3.65 -5.41
CA LYS A 32 -26.78 -3.26 -4.13
C LYS A 32 -25.76 -3.32 -3.01
N LYS A 33 -25.94 -2.45 -2.02
CA LYS A 33 -25.12 -2.45 -0.79
C LYS A 33 -26.00 -2.29 0.43
N TRP A 34 -25.51 -2.83 1.54
CA TRP A 34 -26.03 -2.59 2.88
C TRP A 34 -24.86 -2.48 3.86
N ILE A 35 -24.97 -1.61 4.85
CA ILE A 35 -23.94 -1.36 5.84
C ILE A 35 -24.60 -1.27 7.21
N GLY A 36 -24.05 -1.98 8.20
CA GLY A 36 -24.62 -1.94 9.55
C GLY A 36 -23.88 -2.82 10.53
N ARG A 37 -24.40 -2.83 11.75
CA ARG A 37 -23.92 -3.71 12.82
C ARG A 37 -24.52 -5.10 12.65
N THR A 38 -23.71 -6.12 12.85
CA THR A 38 -24.11 -7.52 12.72
C THR A 38 -23.47 -8.37 13.82
N VAL A 39 -24.02 -9.54 14.00
CA VAL A 39 -23.34 -10.65 14.66
C VAL A 39 -22.98 -11.64 13.56
N ILE A 40 -21.75 -12.08 13.52
CA ILE A 40 -21.28 -13.12 12.58
C ILE A 40 -20.70 -14.30 13.36
N CYS A 41 -20.89 -15.50 12.82
CA CYS A 41 -20.19 -16.71 13.22
C CYS A 41 -19.40 -17.19 12.00
N SER A 42 -18.07 -17.16 12.07
CA SER A 42 -17.22 -17.55 10.95
C SER A 42 -17.06 -19.06 10.93
N ASP A 43 -17.22 -19.70 9.76
CA ASP A 43 -17.02 -21.15 9.61
C ASP A 43 -15.54 -21.51 9.48
N TYR A 44 -14.75 -20.66 8.80
CA TYR A 44 -13.34 -20.92 8.50
C TYR A 44 -12.48 -19.69 8.75
N ARG A 45 -11.26 -19.93 9.19
CA ARG A 45 -10.19 -18.95 9.26
C ARG A 45 -8.99 -19.49 8.49
N PHE A 46 -8.58 -18.77 7.45
CA PHE A 46 -7.50 -19.17 6.57
C PHE A 46 -6.25 -18.30 6.76
N THR A 47 -5.10 -18.90 6.52
CA THR A 47 -3.87 -18.19 6.18
C THR A 47 -3.85 -17.83 4.69
N TYR A 48 -2.98 -16.92 4.28
CA TYR A 48 -2.82 -16.57 2.86
C TYR A 48 -2.27 -17.77 2.05
N GLU A 49 -1.42 -18.58 2.67
CA GLU A 49 -0.82 -19.77 2.09
C GLU A 49 -1.89 -20.83 1.79
N GLU A 50 -2.78 -21.10 2.72
CA GLU A 50 -3.91 -22.03 2.52
C GLU A 50 -4.83 -21.56 1.40
N VAL A 51 -5.21 -20.28 1.40
CA VAL A 51 -6.05 -19.73 0.31
C VAL A 51 -5.34 -19.81 -1.03
N GLN A 52 -4.03 -19.56 -1.07
CA GLN A 52 -3.25 -19.68 -2.30
C GLN A 52 -3.27 -21.11 -2.86
N GLN A 53 -3.06 -22.11 -2.01
CA GLN A 53 -3.12 -23.52 -2.39
C GLN A 53 -4.51 -23.92 -2.91
N ILE A 54 -5.58 -23.43 -2.26
CA ILE A 54 -6.96 -23.70 -2.71
C ILE A 54 -7.22 -23.05 -4.09
N ILE A 55 -6.76 -21.83 -4.31
CA ILE A 55 -6.87 -21.14 -5.61
C ILE A 55 -6.09 -21.91 -6.69
N GLU A 56 -4.93 -22.46 -6.36
CA GLU A 56 -4.08 -23.25 -7.26
C GLU A 56 -4.58 -24.68 -7.52
N GLY A 57 -5.61 -25.12 -6.80
CA GLY A 57 -6.28 -26.38 -7.13
C GLY A 57 -6.49 -27.35 -5.99
N GLN A 58 -6.02 -27.06 -4.78
CA GLN A 58 -6.26 -27.91 -3.62
C GLN A 58 -7.77 -28.06 -3.36
N THR A 59 -8.19 -29.28 -3.04
CA THR A 59 -9.59 -29.59 -2.72
C THR A 59 -9.97 -29.03 -1.36
N HIS A 60 -11.03 -28.20 -1.34
CA HIS A 60 -11.58 -27.63 -0.11
C HIS A 60 -13.06 -27.28 -0.32
N PRO A 61 -13.96 -27.37 0.69
CA PRO A 61 -15.37 -26.99 0.57
C PRO A 61 -15.57 -25.55 0.07
N CYS A 62 -14.70 -24.63 0.45
CA CYS A 62 -14.77 -23.21 0.04
C CYS A 62 -14.12 -22.92 -1.33
N ARG A 63 -13.63 -23.90 -2.07
CA ARG A 63 -12.90 -23.69 -3.34
C ARG A 63 -13.69 -22.89 -4.36
N GLU A 64 -14.96 -23.23 -4.55
CA GLU A 64 -15.83 -22.52 -5.49
C GLU A 64 -16.02 -21.06 -5.07
N ALA A 65 -16.35 -20.82 -3.79
CA ALA A 65 -16.53 -19.47 -3.25
C ALA A 65 -15.26 -18.62 -3.36
N LEU A 66 -14.09 -19.18 -3.00
CA LEU A 66 -12.81 -18.49 -3.13
C LEU A 66 -12.45 -18.23 -4.60
N GLY A 67 -12.77 -19.14 -5.51
CA GLY A 67 -12.62 -18.96 -6.95
C GLY A 67 -13.45 -17.78 -7.47
N VAL A 68 -14.72 -17.69 -7.07
CA VAL A 68 -15.60 -16.57 -7.43
C VAL A 68 -15.05 -15.25 -6.88
N LEU A 69 -14.65 -15.20 -5.61
CA LEU A 69 -14.08 -14.01 -4.97
C LEU A 69 -12.79 -13.56 -5.67
N ASN A 70 -11.91 -14.50 -6.02
CA ASN A 70 -10.66 -14.17 -6.72
C ASN A 70 -10.91 -13.66 -8.14
N ASN A 71 -11.85 -14.26 -8.88
CA ASN A 71 -12.22 -13.78 -10.21
C ASN A 71 -12.80 -12.36 -10.19
N LEU A 72 -13.68 -12.06 -9.24
CA LEU A 72 -14.21 -10.71 -9.06
C LEU A 72 -13.12 -9.71 -8.66
N ALA A 73 -12.20 -10.10 -7.76
CA ALA A 73 -11.06 -9.26 -7.38
C ALA A 73 -10.16 -8.93 -8.58
N ARG A 74 -9.86 -9.92 -9.44
CA ARG A 74 -9.09 -9.70 -10.67
C ARG A 74 -9.77 -8.70 -11.60
N LYS A 75 -11.09 -8.80 -11.80
CA LYS A 75 -11.85 -7.85 -12.62
C LYS A 75 -11.83 -6.45 -12.02
N MET A 76 -12.04 -6.30 -10.71
CA MET A 76 -11.96 -5.01 -10.02
C MET A 76 -10.58 -4.38 -10.16
N ARG A 77 -9.50 -5.17 -10.00
CA ARG A 77 -8.12 -4.73 -10.20
C ARG A 77 -7.88 -4.25 -11.61
N GLN A 78 -8.30 -5.02 -12.62
CA GLN A 78 -8.17 -4.63 -14.03
C GLN A 78 -8.84 -3.28 -14.30
N VAL A 79 -10.08 -3.08 -13.86
CA VAL A 79 -10.79 -1.81 -14.01
C VAL A 79 -10.06 -0.65 -13.33
N ARG A 80 -9.45 -0.90 -12.17
CA ARG A 80 -8.66 0.09 -11.43
C ARG A 80 -7.37 0.44 -12.16
N ASP A 81 -6.67 -0.56 -12.69
CA ASP A 81 -5.43 -0.38 -13.46
C ASP A 81 -5.69 0.39 -14.76
N GLU A 82 -6.77 0.10 -15.46
CA GLU A 82 -7.21 0.85 -16.65
C GLU A 82 -7.52 2.33 -16.35
N LYS A 83 -7.99 2.63 -15.13
CA LYS A 83 -8.19 4.00 -14.63
C LYS A 83 -6.89 4.70 -14.24
N GLY A 84 -5.79 3.99 -14.23
CA GLY A 84 -4.46 4.54 -13.92
C GLY A 84 -4.07 4.44 -12.45
N ALA A 85 -4.57 3.44 -11.72
CA ALA A 85 -4.05 3.12 -10.41
C ALA A 85 -2.59 2.70 -10.50
N LEU A 86 -1.81 3.08 -9.49
CA LEU A 86 -0.40 2.78 -9.40
C LEU A 86 -0.22 1.56 -8.50
N CYS A 87 0.23 0.46 -9.07
CA CYS A 87 0.56 -0.76 -8.34
C CYS A 87 2.09 -0.90 -8.29
N PHE A 88 2.67 -0.65 -7.14
CA PHE A 88 4.09 -0.87 -6.90
C PHE A 88 4.27 -2.19 -6.15
N ASN A 89 4.89 -3.16 -6.80
CA ASN A 89 5.20 -4.46 -6.19
C ASN A 89 6.56 -4.38 -5.50
N GLN A 90 6.62 -3.79 -4.32
CA GLN A 90 7.82 -3.88 -3.49
C GLN A 90 7.67 -5.06 -2.53
N PRO A 91 8.57 -6.05 -2.56
CA PRO A 91 8.53 -7.16 -1.62
C PRO A 91 8.83 -6.66 -0.20
N GLU A 92 8.10 -7.20 0.76
CA GLU A 92 8.30 -6.93 2.18
C GLU A 92 9.49 -7.71 2.71
N VAL A 93 10.39 -7.03 3.43
CA VAL A 93 11.52 -7.69 4.10
C VAL A 93 11.03 -8.34 5.39
N CYS A 94 11.22 -9.63 5.50
CA CYS A 94 10.85 -10.44 6.66
C CYS A 94 12.06 -11.13 7.27
N PHE A 95 11.94 -11.51 8.54
CA PHE A 95 13.00 -12.15 9.30
C PHE A 95 12.50 -13.41 9.98
N ASP A 96 13.29 -14.48 9.91
CA ASP A 96 13.17 -15.59 10.85
C ASP A 96 14.07 -15.28 12.04
N MET A 97 13.49 -15.31 13.24
CA MET A 97 14.16 -14.94 14.48
C MET A 97 14.39 -16.16 15.36
N ASP A 98 15.46 -16.18 16.13
CA ASP A 98 15.63 -17.14 17.24
C ASP A 98 14.81 -16.71 18.49
N GLU A 99 14.90 -17.50 19.55
CA GLU A 99 14.21 -17.24 20.83
C GLU A 99 14.72 -15.95 21.52
N GLU A 100 15.92 -15.51 21.20
CA GLU A 100 16.54 -14.27 21.73
C GLU A 100 16.20 -13.04 20.85
N GLY A 101 15.48 -13.24 19.74
CA GLY A 101 15.12 -12.20 18.78
C GLY A 101 16.23 -11.78 17.83
N LYS A 102 17.28 -12.62 17.65
CA LYS A 102 18.31 -12.40 16.63
C LYS A 102 17.87 -12.93 15.27
N PRO A 103 18.17 -12.24 14.17
CA PRO A 103 17.79 -12.68 12.84
C PRO A 103 18.66 -13.86 12.39
N LEU A 104 18.01 -15.00 12.17
CA LEU A 104 18.61 -16.21 11.60
C LEU A 104 18.63 -16.16 10.06
N ARG A 105 17.56 -15.57 9.49
CA ARG A 105 17.37 -15.47 8.05
C ARG A 105 16.64 -14.18 7.71
N VAL A 106 17.02 -13.58 6.59
CA VAL A 106 16.27 -12.48 5.94
C VAL A 106 15.72 -13.01 4.63
N TYR A 107 14.44 -12.74 4.36
CA TYR A 107 13.79 -13.15 3.11
C TYR A 107 12.79 -12.09 2.64
N LEU A 108 12.50 -12.12 1.35
CA LEU A 108 11.54 -11.22 0.72
C LEU A 108 10.20 -11.93 0.57
N LYS A 109 9.16 -11.37 1.19
CA LYS A 109 7.81 -11.90 1.09
C LYS A 109 7.14 -11.34 -0.17
N GLU A 110 6.75 -12.23 -1.06
CA GLU A 110 6.05 -11.87 -2.28
C GLU A 110 4.54 -11.76 -2.08
N MET A 111 3.94 -10.79 -2.76
CA MET A 111 2.48 -10.63 -2.83
C MET A 111 1.90 -11.64 -3.82
N ARG A 112 1.20 -12.67 -3.31
CA ARG A 112 0.53 -13.70 -4.11
C ARG A 112 -0.92 -13.31 -4.43
N GLU A 113 -1.61 -14.11 -5.25
CA GLU A 113 -3.00 -13.85 -5.64
C GLU A 113 -3.96 -13.81 -4.43
N ALA A 114 -3.76 -14.64 -3.42
CA ALA A 114 -4.55 -14.60 -2.19
C ALA A 114 -4.45 -13.24 -1.47
N ASN A 115 -3.24 -12.67 -1.38
CA ASN A 115 -3.02 -11.35 -0.80
C ASN A 115 -3.71 -10.25 -1.63
N ARG A 116 -3.55 -10.29 -2.96
CA ARG A 116 -4.15 -9.34 -3.90
C ARG A 116 -5.68 -9.41 -3.91
N MET A 117 -6.23 -10.61 -3.76
CA MET A 117 -7.67 -10.81 -3.63
C MET A 117 -8.22 -10.06 -2.42
N ILE A 118 -7.63 -10.26 -1.24
CA ILE A 118 -8.07 -9.60 0.00
C ILE A 118 -7.84 -8.09 -0.09
N GLU A 119 -6.72 -7.63 -0.66
CA GLU A 119 -6.46 -6.22 -0.91
C GLU A 119 -7.60 -5.56 -1.71
N GLU A 120 -8.03 -6.14 -2.84
CA GLU A 120 -9.10 -5.57 -3.65
C GLU A 120 -10.44 -5.51 -2.89
N TRP A 121 -10.77 -6.52 -2.10
CA TRP A 121 -11.97 -6.50 -1.27
C TRP A 121 -11.90 -5.44 -0.15
N MET A 122 -10.72 -5.24 0.47
CA MET A 122 -10.51 -4.16 1.43
C MET A 122 -10.61 -2.78 0.76
N LEU A 123 -10.02 -2.60 -0.43
CA LEU A 123 -10.11 -1.37 -1.21
C LEU A 123 -11.56 -1.06 -1.59
N LEU A 124 -12.33 -2.06 -1.99
CA LEU A 124 -13.75 -1.91 -2.30
C LEU A 124 -14.53 -1.43 -1.06
N ALA A 125 -14.31 -2.08 0.09
CA ALA A 125 -14.98 -1.71 1.35
C ALA A 125 -14.67 -0.26 1.74
N ASN A 126 -13.40 0.10 1.76
CA ASN A 126 -12.92 1.45 2.09
C ASN A 126 -13.53 2.51 1.17
N ARG A 127 -13.58 2.24 -0.15
CA ARG A 127 -14.17 3.12 -1.14
C ARG A 127 -15.67 3.30 -0.93
N ILE A 128 -16.43 2.20 -0.79
CA ILE A 128 -17.89 2.25 -0.62
C ILE A 128 -18.27 3.03 0.63
N ILE A 129 -17.56 2.85 1.74
CA ILE A 129 -17.80 3.61 2.97
C ILE A 129 -17.58 5.11 2.73
N ALA A 130 -16.48 5.49 2.07
CA ALA A 130 -16.20 6.90 1.75
C ALA A 130 -17.24 7.51 0.81
N GLU A 131 -17.69 6.77 -0.23
CA GLU A 131 -18.74 7.20 -1.16
C GLU A 131 -20.10 7.35 -0.46
N THR A 132 -20.44 6.44 0.45
CA THR A 132 -21.73 6.46 1.18
C THR A 132 -21.90 7.75 1.98
N ILE A 133 -20.87 8.19 2.66
CA ILE A 133 -20.97 9.42 3.44
C ILE A 133 -20.65 10.66 2.60
N GLY A 134 -19.55 10.61 1.82
CA GLY A 134 -19.07 11.79 1.09
C GLY A 134 -19.94 12.16 -0.11
N LYS A 135 -20.33 11.17 -0.93
CA LYS A 135 -21.09 11.39 -2.16
C LYS A 135 -22.59 11.48 -1.90
N GLU A 136 -23.16 10.54 -1.14
CA GLU A 136 -24.59 10.47 -0.92
C GLU A 136 -25.11 11.60 -0.02
N LYS A 137 -24.32 12.02 0.97
CA LYS A 137 -24.63 13.19 1.80
C LYS A 137 -24.19 14.53 1.16
N LYS A 138 -23.74 14.51 -0.11
CA LYS A 138 -23.34 15.68 -0.90
C LYS A 138 -22.32 16.60 -0.19
N GLY A 139 -21.38 16.00 0.55
CA GLY A 139 -20.36 16.76 1.30
C GLY A 139 -20.88 17.61 2.46
N LYS A 140 -22.15 17.48 2.85
CA LYS A 140 -22.75 18.24 3.97
C LYS A 140 -22.36 17.70 5.36
N THR A 141 -21.71 16.55 5.40
CA THR A 141 -21.29 15.90 6.66
C THR A 141 -19.77 15.82 6.71
N VAL A 142 -19.21 16.13 7.87
CA VAL A 142 -17.78 15.98 8.14
C VAL A 142 -17.44 14.49 8.22
N PHE A 143 -16.47 14.07 7.41
CA PHE A 143 -16.00 12.69 7.40
C PHE A 143 -14.47 12.66 7.26
N ILE A 144 -13.83 11.54 7.57
CA ILE A 144 -12.38 11.35 7.42
C ILE A 144 -12.10 10.62 6.12
N TYR A 145 -11.29 11.24 5.26
CA TYR A 145 -10.83 10.66 4.02
C TYR A 145 -9.33 10.35 4.11
N ARG A 146 -8.90 9.31 3.42
CA ARG A 146 -7.50 9.09 3.08
C ARG A 146 -7.26 9.73 1.72
N ILE A 147 -6.54 10.81 1.70
CA ILE A 147 -6.28 11.60 0.50
C ILE A 147 -4.86 11.39 -0.02
N HIS A 148 -4.70 11.49 -1.33
CA HIS A 148 -3.40 11.46 -1.98
C HIS A 148 -3.41 12.45 -3.15
N GLY A 149 -2.66 13.53 -2.99
CA GLY A 149 -2.59 14.60 -3.98
C GLY A 149 -1.89 14.20 -5.27
N VAL A 150 -2.15 14.94 -6.34
CA VAL A 150 -1.41 14.81 -7.59
C VAL A 150 0.04 15.30 -7.42
N PRO A 151 1.01 14.74 -8.15
CA PRO A 151 2.39 15.24 -8.15
C PRO A 151 2.46 16.70 -8.63
N THR A 152 3.43 17.44 -8.14
CA THR A 152 3.66 18.83 -8.64
C THR A 152 4.26 18.81 -10.06
N VAL A 153 4.08 19.92 -10.78
CA VAL A 153 4.60 20.07 -12.15
C VAL A 153 6.12 19.89 -12.17
N GLU A 154 6.82 20.50 -11.21
CA GLU A 154 8.28 20.47 -11.09
C GLU A 154 8.78 19.04 -10.90
N ARG A 155 8.16 18.28 -9.99
CA ARG A 155 8.52 16.88 -9.74
C ARG A 155 8.29 16.00 -10.96
N LEU A 156 7.19 16.21 -11.69
CA LEU A 156 6.92 15.51 -12.93
C LEU A 156 7.91 15.86 -14.05
N HIS A 157 8.38 17.10 -14.10
CA HIS A 157 9.45 17.50 -15.03
C HIS A 157 10.76 16.78 -14.75
N ILE A 158 11.17 16.69 -13.48
CA ILE A 158 12.36 15.94 -13.07
C ILE A 158 12.19 14.45 -13.46
N PHE A 159 11.04 13.86 -13.16
CA PHE A 159 10.76 12.47 -13.53
C PHE A 159 10.87 12.24 -15.05
N ARG A 160 10.22 13.10 -15.86
CA ARG A 160 10.30 12.99 -17.34
C ARG A 160 11.72 13.10 -17.85
N HIS A 161 12.50 14.02 -17.30
CA HIS A 161 13.90 14.19 -17.69
C HIS A 161 14.73 12.94 -17.39
N LEU A 162 14.60 12.39 -16.17
CA LEU A 162 15.33 11.19 -15.76
C LEU A 162 14.88 9.95 -16.54
N ALA A 163 13.56 9.74 -16.71
CA ALA A 163 13.03 8.65 -17.52
C ALA A 163 13.48 8.74 -18.99
N GLY A 164 13.51 9.97 -19.56
CA GLY A 164 14.01 10.21 -20.91
C GLY A 164 15.49 9.84 -21.08
N ARG A 165 16.32 10.06 -20.07
CA ARG A 165 17.73 9.62 -20.08
C ARG A 165 17.89 8.10 -20.02
N MET A 166 16.89 7.39 -19.48
CA MET A 166 16.81 5.93 -19.50
C MET A 166 16.23 5.38 -20.81
N GLY A 167 16.00 6.24 -21.82
CA GLY A 167 15.41 5.86 -23.11
C GLY A 167 13.89 5.72 -23.09
N LEU A 168 13.21 6.09 -22.00
CA LEU A 168 11.77 5.96 -21.86
C LEU A 168 11.05 7.24 -22.27
N LYS A 169 10.11 7.12 -23.21
CA LYS A 169 9.26 8.25 -23.65
C LYS A 169 7.99 8.30 -22.80
N VAL A 170 7.97 9.19 -21.81
CA VAL A 170 6.78 9.46 -21.00
C VAL A 170 5.82 10.35 -21.79
N GLN A 171 4.90 9.73 -22.54
CA GLN A 171 3.91 10.42 -23.35
C GLN A 171 2.62 10.69 -22.55
N GLY A 172 1.90 11.74 -22.94
CA GLY A 172 0.60 12.07 -22.39
C GLY A 172 0.62 13.01 -21.18
N LYS A 173 -0.58 13.33 -20.73
CA LYS A 173 -0.82 14.29 -19.65
C LYS A 173 -0.73 13.55 -18.31
N LEU A 174 0.39 13.69 -17.60
CA LEU A 174 0.57 13.09 -16.26
C LEU A 174 -0.14 13.88 -15.16
N LEU A 175 -0.51 15.13 -15.43
CA LEU A 175 -1.32 15.96 -14.55
C LEU A 175 -2.79 15.70 -14.82
N GLY A 176 -3.48 15.16 -13.85
CA GLY A 176 -4.90 14.85 -13.91
C GLY A 176 -5.32 14.13 -12.64
N LYS A 177 -6.61 13.88 -12.51
CA LYS A 177 -7.17 13.18 -11.36
C LYS A 177 -6.62 11.74 -11.20
N HIS A 178 -6.21 11.15 -12.31
CA HIS A 178 -5.63 9.82 -12.44
C HIS A 178 -4.52 9.85 -13.48
N SER A 179 -3.61 8.87 -13.49
CA SER A 179 -2.48 8.82 -14.42
C SER A 179 -2.40 7.53 -15.25
N PRO A 180 -3.39 7.26 -16.14
CA PRO A 180 -3.31 6.10 -17.03
C PRO A 180 -2.02 6.01 -17.86
N PRO A 181 -1.44 7.13 -18.38
CA PRO A 181 -0.21 7.05 -19.17
C PRO A 181 0.97 6.49 -18.40
N LEU A 182 1.07 6.77 -17.09
CA LEU A 182 2.16 6.27 -16.27
C LEU A 182 2.01 4.79 -15.94
N ALA A 183 0.80 4.36 -15.57
CA ALA A 183 0.53 2.94 -15.31
C ALA A 183 0.88 2.10 -16.54
N LYS A 184 0.50 2.54 -17.74
CA LYS A 184 0.87 1.91 -19.03
C LYS A 184 2.38 1.91 -19.27
N LEU A 185 3.08 3.01 -18.96
CA LEU A 185 4.53 3.08 -19.11
C LEU A 185 5.21 2.01 -18.25
N ILE A 186 4.84 1.91 -16.98
CA ILE A 186 5.41 0.92 -16.04
C ILE A 186 5.14 -0.51 -16.52
N GLN A 187 3.94 -0.79 -17.00
CA GLN A 187 3.57 -2.11 -17.55
C GLN A 187 4.36 -2.49 -18.82
N GLN A 188 4.78 -1.52 -19.61
CA GLN A 188 5.54 -1.75 -20.85
C GLN A 188 7.04 -2.00 -20.61
N ILE A 189 7.56 -1.75 -19.42
CA ILE A 189 8.96 -1.99 -19.11
C ILE A 189 9.19 -3.49 -18.90
N GLY A 190 9.90 -4.11 -19.85
CA GLY A 190 10.19 -5.56 -19.85
C GLY A 190 11.23 -6.01 -18.82
N SER A 191 12.15 -5.11 -18.40
CA SER A 191 13.20 -5.42 -17.43
C SER A 191 12.74 -5.10 -16.01
N ASP A 192 12.78 -6.09 -15.11
CA ASP A 192 12.38 -5.91 -13.71
C ASP A 192 13.26 -4.90 -12.98
N SER A 193 14.55 -4.86 -13.29
CA SER A 193 15.49 -3.88 -12.75
C SER A 193 15.14 -2.45 -13.17
N MET A 194 14.86 -2.24 -14.45
CA MET A 194 14.47 -0.93 -14.98
C MET A 194 13.09 -0.52 -14.44
N ARG A 195 12.15 -1.47 -14.33
CA ARG A 195 10.83 -1.23 -13.74
C ARG A 195 10.96 -0.74 -12.30
N SER A 196 11.70 -1.44 -11.44
CA SER A 196 11.94 -1.05 -10.04
C SER A 196 12.58 0.34 -9.93
N MET A 197 13.53 0.66 -10.82
CA MET A 197 14.17 1.98 -10.84
C MET A 197 13.16 3.09 -11.22
N VAL A 198 12.36 2.89 -12.26
CA VAL A 198 11.34 3.86 -12.71
C VAL A 198 10.24 4.03 -11.65
N GLU A 199 9.79 2.95 -11.03
CA GLU A 199 8.84 2.97 -9.90
C GLU A 199 9.40 3.78 -8.73
N GLY A 200 10.65 3.52 -8.34
CA GLY A 200 11.33 4.26 -7.27
C GLY A 200 11.47 5.75 -7.57
N LEU A 201 11.86 6.11 -8.79
CA LEU A 201 11.92 7.51 -9.23
C LEU A 201 10.54 8.17 -9.19
N PHE A 202 9.50 7.46 -9.63
CA PHE A 202 8.15 8.01 -9.62
C PHE A 202 7.57 8.15 -8.20
N ILE A 203 7.77 7.17 -7.33
CA ILE A 203 7.35 7.23 -5.92
C ILE A 203 7.90 8.49 -5.24
N ARG A 204 9.16 8.86 -5.52
CA ARG A 204 9.77 10.08 -5.00
C ARG A 204 9.09 11.37 -5.48
N THR A 205 8.35 11.32 -6.59
CA THR A 205 7.59 12.47 -7.11
C THR A 205 6.22 12.63 -6.45
N LEU A 206 5.70 11.57 -5.85
CA LEU A 206 4.38 11.57 -5.25
C LEU A 206 4.33 12.41 -3.97
N ALA A 207 3.18 13.01 -3.71
CA ALA A 207 2.88 13.57 -2.40
C ALA A 207 2.70 12.41 -1.40
N LYS A 208 2.94 12.64 -0.12
CA LYS A 208 2.53 11.67 0.90
C LYS A 208 1.01 11.65 1.02
N ALA A 209 0.45 10.45 1.14
CA ALA A 209 -0.95 10.32 1.50
C ALA A 209 -1.17 10.79 2.94
N ALA A 210 -2.32 11.40 3.22
CA ALA A 210 -2.65 11.93 4.54
C ALA A 210 -4.14 11.69 4.86
N TYR A 211 -4.51 11.89 6.12
CA TYR A 211 -5.91 11.96 6.51
C TYR A 211 -6.41 13.40 6.46
N SER A 212 -7.63 13.60 5.97
CA SER A 212 -8.24 14.92 5.86
C SER A 212 -9.75 14.85 5.99
N VAL A 213 -10.36 15.94 6.46
CA VAL A 213 -11.80 16.16 6.37
C VAL A 213 -12.23 16.67 4.98
N ASP A 214 -11.26 17.13 4.18
CA ASP A 214 -11.48 17.60 2.83
C ASP A 214 -11.09 16.50 1.83
N ASN A 215 -12.05 16.11 1.01
CA ASN A 215 -11.83 15.09 0.01
C ASN A 215 -11.25 15.68 -1.27
N ILE A 216 -10.03 15.31 -1.60
CA ILE A 216 -9.39 15.62 -2.90
C ILE A 216 -9.18 14.37 -3.77
N GLY A 217 -9.70 13.21 -3.32
CA GLY A 217 -9.47 11.91 -3.93
C GLY A 217 -8.13 11.27 -3.54
N HIS A 218 -7.87 10.12 -4.12
CA HIS A 218 -6.63 9.36 -3.89
C HIS A 218 -5.96 9.05 -5.23
N TYR A 219 -5.00 9.86 -5.62
CA TYR A 219 -4.32 9.78 -6.92
C TYR A 219 -3.73 8.40 -7.20
N GLY A 220 -2.95 7.83 -6.26
CA GLY A 220 -2.30 6.54 -6.45
C GLY A 220 -3.26 5.36 -6.64
N LEU A 221 -4.45 5.40 -6.03
CA LEU A 221 -5.47 4.35 -6.16
C LEU A 221 -6.50 4.61 -7.28
N ALA A 222 -6.44 5.77 -7.91
CA ALA A 222 -7.42 6.23 -8.90
C ALA A 222 -8.87 6.25 -8.34
N PHE A 223 -9.04 6.66 -7.08
CA PHE A 223 -10.34 6.77 -6.42
C PHE A 223 -10.74 8.23 -6.15
N ASP A 224 -12.00 8.56 -6.41
CA ASP A 224 -12.57 9.87 -6.10
C ASP A 224 -12.89 10.04 -4.62
N TYR A 225 -13.24 8.96 -3.94
CA TYR A 225 -13.52 8.87 -2.52
C TYR A 225 -12.80 7.68 -1.94
N TYR A 226 -12.04 7.91 -0.89
CA TYR A 226 -11.35 6.83 -0.20
C TYR A 226 -11.19 7.15 1.28
N THR A 227 -11.31 6.15 2.11
CA THR A 227 -11.04 6.21 3.56
C THR A 227 -10.40 4.90 4.00
N HIS A 228 -9.97 4.84 5.23
CA HIS A 228 -9.59 3.60 5.87
C HIS A 228 -10.68 3.16 6.85
N PHE A 229 -11.17 1.95 6.68
CA PHE A 229 -12.26 1.37 7.49
C PHE A 229 -11.94 -0.04 7.99
N THR A 230 -11.12 -0.79 7.25
CA THR A 230 -10.95 -2.24 7.42
C THR A 230 -9.98 -2.66 8.51
N SER A 231 -9.31 -1.74 9.21
CA SER A 231 -8.29 -2.09 10.23
C SER A 231 -8.39 -1.27 11.53
N PRO A 232 -9.55 -1.28 12.23
CA PRO A 232 -9.77 -0.43 13.41
C PRO A 232 -8.95 -0.82 14.65
N ILE A 233 -8.37 -2.03 14.70
CA ILE A 233 -7.51 -2.47 15.80
C ILE A 233 -6.18 -1.75 15.81
N ARG A 234 -5.59 -1.51 14.62
CA ARG A 234 -4.24 -0.95 14.47
C ARG A 234 -4.21 0.47 13.91
N ARG A 235 -5.31 0.99 13.39
CA ARG A 235 -5.41 2.36 12.86
C ARG A 235 -6.52 3.13 13.57
N TYR A 236 -6.14 4.19 14.26
CA TYR A 236 -7.10 5.04 14.97
C TYR A 236 -8.07 5.76 14.01
N SER A 237 -7.63 6.10 12.80
CA SER A 237 -8.48 6.64 11.74
C SER A 237 -9.67 5.75 11.44
N ASP A 238 -9.44 4.44 11.31
CA ASP A 238 -10.51 3.46 11.04
C ASP A 238 -11.53 3.41 12.17
N LEU A 239 -11.06 3.45 13.43
CA LEU A 239 -11.95 3.50 14.59
C LEU A 239 -12.83 4.75 14.57
N ILE A 240 -12.27 5.91 14.23
CA ILE A 240 -13.03 7.15 14.08
C ILE A 240 -14.03 7.05 12.94
N VAL A 241 -13.63 6.45 11.79
CA VAL A 241 -14.52 6.21 10.66
C VAL A 241 -15.69 5.31 11.07
N HIS A 242 -15.47 4.23 11.83
CA HIS A 242 -16.55 3.40 12.38
C HIS A 242 -17.53 4.20 13.26
N ARG A 243 -17.01 5.08 14.12
CA ARG A 243 -17.83 5.91 15.00
C ARG A 243 -18.67 6.91 14.20
N LEU A 244 -18.06 7.61 13.22
CA LEU A 244 -18.75 8.56 12.35
C LEU A 244 -19.81 7.86 11.49
N LEU A 245 -19.46 6.71 10.92
CA LEU A 245 -20.37 5.90 10.14
C LEU A 245 -21.60 5.50 10.95
N GLY A 246 -21.40 4.94 12.16
CA GLY A 246 -22.49 4.60 13.06
C GLY A 246 -23.36 5.80 13.45
N HIS A 247 -22.74 6.93 13.72
CA HIS A 247 -23.44 8.18 14.01
C HIS A 247 -24.36 8.61 12.85
N TYR A 248 -23.85 8.62 11.62
CA TYR A 248 -24.60 9.08 10.46
C TYR A 248 -25.65 8.08 9.96
N LEU A 249 -25.41 6.79 10.09
CA LEU A 249 -26.41 5.76 9.77
C LEU A 249 -27.60 5.80 10.74
N ASN A 250 -27.40 6.24 11.99
CA ASN A 250 -28.46 6.46 12.98
C ASN A 250 -29.10 7.86 12.88
N GLY A 251 -28.91 8.60 11.78
CA GLY A 251 -29.52 9.91 11.57
C GLY A 251 -28.83 11.07 12.28
N GLY A 252 -27.61 10.87 12.79
CA GLY A 252 -26.85 11.93 13.46
C GLY A 252 -26.55 13.13 12.56
N ARG A 253 -26.51 14.33 13.16
CA ARG A 253 -26.15 15.59 12.48
C ARG A 253 -24.65 15.64 12.22
N SER A 254 -24.22 16.52 11.29
CA SER A 254 -22.81 16.75 11.03
C SER A 254 -22.06 17.17 12.30
N VAL A 255 -20.90 16.56 12.51
CA VAL A 255 -20.03 16.84 13.66
C VAL A 255 -19.16 18.09 13.41
N ARG A 256 -18.51 18.61 14.46
CA ARG A 256 -17.65 19.80 14.38
C ARG A 256 -16.41 19.51 13.53
N ARG A 257 -16.24 20.28 12.45
CA ARG A 257 -15.15 20.10 11.48
C ARG A 257 -13.77 20.30 12.12
N ASP A 258 -13.60 21.34 12.94
CA ASP A 258 -12.30 21.70 13.54
C ASP A 258 -11.72 20.55 14.37
N LYS A 259 -12.55 19.92 15.20
CA LYS A 259 -12.15 18.75 16.00
C LYS A 259 -11.59 17.62 15.13
N TYR A 260 -12.27 17.29 14.03
CA TYR A 260 -11.84 16.18 13.17
C TYR A 260 -10.70 16.55 12.25
N TRP A 261 -10.55 17.84 11.92
CA TRP A 261 -9.37 18.35 11.23
C TRP A 261 -8.09 18.16 12.09
N GLU A 262 -8.15 18.52 13.36
CA GLU A 262 -7.06 18.29 14.31
C GLU A 262 -6.72 16.81 14.47
N ILE A 263 -7.74 15.94 14.58
CA ILE A 263 -7.54 14.48 14.64
C ILE A 263 -6.84 13.99 13.36
N CYS A 264 -7.27 14.41 12.17
CA CYS A 264 -6.65 14.02 10.90
C CYS A 264 -5.18 14.42 10.84
N ARG A 265 -4.86 15.65 11.26
CA ARG A 265 -3.48 16.15 11.31
C ARG A 265 -2.63 15.29 12.25
N HIS A 266 -3.08 15.09 13.47
CA HIS A 266 -2.37 14.30 14.47
C HIS A 266 -2.15 12.86 14.02
N VAL A 267 -3.18 12.20 13.48
CA VAL A 267 -3.06 10.80 13.00
C VAL A 267 -2.09 10.71 11.83
N SER A 268 -2.07 11.70 10.93
CA SER A 268 -1.12 11.73 9.81
C SER A 268 0.32 11.93 10.29
N GLU A 269 0.55 12.78 11.30
CA GLU A 269 1.86 12.97 11.93
C GLU A 269 2.33 11.68 12.63
N MET A 270 1.46 11.02 13.39
CA MET A 270 1.79 9.77 14.08
C MET A 270 2.03 8.60 13.11
N GLU A 271 1.36 8.56 11.97
CA GLU A 271 1.63 7.59 10.92
C GLU A 271 3.07 7.71 10.40
N VAL A 272 3.56 8.94 10.18
CA VAL A 272 4.96 9.18 9.78
C VAL A 272 5.95 8.71 10.85
N VAL A 273 5.64 8.95 12.13
CA VAL A 273 6.47 8.48 13.25
C VAL A 273 6.51 6.95 13.29
N ALA A 274 5.34 6.29 13.14
CA ALA A 274 5.25 4.82 13.13
C ALA A 274 6.01 4.23 11.92
N GLU A 275 5.86 4.81 10.73
CA GLU A 275 6.59 4.38 9.52
C GLU A 275 8.11 4.50 9.70
N ASN A 276 8.58 5.59 10.29
CA ASN A 276 10.01 5.79 10.55
C ASN A 276 10.53 4.80 11.60
N ALA A 277 9.74 4.50 12.64
CA ALA A 277 10.11 3.51 13.66
C ALA A 277 10.17 2.10 13.06
N GLU A 278 9.21 1.73 12.21
CA GLU A 278 9.21 0.45 11.49
C GLU A 278 10.44 0.31 10.60
N ARG A 279 10.74 1.34 9.78
CA ARG A 279 11.93 1.36 8.93
C ARG A 279 13.22 1.24 9.74
N ALA A 280 13.32 1.95 10.86
CA ALA A 280 14.49 1.87 11.75
C ALA A 280 14.64 0.47 12.36
N SER A 281 13.54 -0.16 12.76
CA SER A 281 13.52 -1.53 13.29
C SER A 281 13.97 -2.55 12.24
N VAL A 282 13.42 -2.49 11.02
CA VAL A 282 13.82 -3.34 9.90
C VAL A 282 15.29 -3.16 9.60
N ARG A 283 15.76 -1.90 9.49
CA ARG A 283 17.17 -1.61 9.23
C ARG A 283 18.09 -2.12 10.33
N TYR A 284 17.69 -1.98 11.58
CA TYR A 284 18.45 -2.52 12.72
C TYR A 284 18.66 -4.03 12.59
N LYS A 285 17.59 -4.78 12.27
CA LYS A 285 17.68 -6.24 12.08
C LYS A 285 18.46 -6.63 10.83
N GLN A 286 18.38 -5.86 9.76
CA GLN A 286 19.24 -6.07 8.58
C GLN A 286 20.71 -5.89 8.90
N LEU A 287 21.07 -4.84 9.66
CA LEU A 287 22.47 -4.60 10.07
C LEU A 287 22.98 -5.64 11.05
N GLU A 288 22.14 -6.11 11.99
CA GLU A 288 22.47 -7.21 12.89
C GLU A 288 22.76 -8.49 12.11
N TYR A 289 21.93 -8.81 11.10
CA TYR A 289 22.18 -9.95 10.21
C TYR A 289 23.48 -9.80 9.42
N LEU A 290 23.73 -8.62 8.83
CA LEU A 290 24.97 -8.34 8.09
C LEU A 290 26.21 -8.43 8.97
N GLY A 291 26.15 -8.00 10.24
CA GLY A 291 27.23 -8.10 11.19
C GLY A 291 27.71 -9.54 11.42
N ASN A 292 26.81 -10.52 11.29
CA ASN A 292 27.13 -11.94 11.37
C ASN A 292 27.64 -12.54 10.05
N HIS A 293 27.66 -11.76 8.95
CA HIS A 293 28.02 -12.20 7.60
C HIS A 293 29.01 -11.25 6.91
N VAL A 294 29.96 -10.70 7.67
CA VAL A 294 30.89 -9.67 7.21
C VAL A 294 31.78 -10.15 6.05
N GLU A 295 32.12 -11.43 6.01
CA GLU A 295 33.00 -12.01 4.98
C GLU A 295 32.22 -12.39 3.69
N LYS A 296 30.88 -12.35 3.71
CA LYS A 296 30.07 -12.69 2.54
C LYS A 296 30.14 -11.59 1.48
N VAL A 297 30.40 -11.97 0.24
CA VAL A 297 30.28 -11.10 -0.92
C VAL A 297 28.81 -11.00 -1.31
N TRP A 298 28.31 -9.79 -1.41
CA TRP A 298 26.92 -9.50 -1.73
C TRP A 298 26.79 -8.91 -3.13
N THR A 299 25.73 -9.27 -3.81
CA THR A 299 25.30 -8.57 -5.03
C THR A 299 24.30 -7.48 -4.70
N GLY A 300 24.34 -6.38 -5.45
CA GLY A 300 23.44 -5.26 -5.20
C GLY A 300 23.33 -4.32 -6.40
N LYS A 301 22.44 -3.37 -6.27
CA LYS A 301 22.17 -2.35 -7.29
C LYS A 301 22.48 -0.97 -6.76
N ILE A 302 23.13 -0.16 -7.57
CA ILE A 302 23.35 1.26 -7.25
C ILE A 302 22.00 1.96 -7.28
N THR A 303 21.62 2.56 -6.15
CA THR A 303 20.34 3.29 -5.98
C THR A 303 20.51 4.79 -6.11
N GLU A 304 21.68 5.32 -5.69
CA GLU A 304 21.98 6.74 -5.76
C GLU A 304 23.48 6.98 -5.89
N ILE A 305 23.88 7.96 -6.70
CA ILE A 305 25.27 8.41 -6.82
C ILE A 305 25.37 9.80 -6.19
N VAL A 306 26.32 9.95 -5.26
CA VAL A 306 26.57 11.20 -4.52
C VAL A 306 28.04 11.60 -4.63
N ARG A 307 28.37 12.85 -4.21
CA ARG A 307 29.73 13.39 -4.34
C ARG A 307 30.81 12.56 -3.61
N TRP A 308 30.42 11.85 -2.54
CA TRP A 308 31.33 11.07 -1.69
C TRP A 308 31.27 9.56 -1.90
N GLY A 309 30.56 9.10 -2.97
CA GLY A 309 30.43 7.68 -3.29
C GLY A 309 29.09 7.35 -3.91
N PHE A 310 28.63 6.14 -3.70
CA PHE A 310 27.30 5.71 -4.17
C PHE A 310 26.64 4.77 -3.15
N TYR A 311 25.30 4.81 -3.14
CA TYR A 311 24.52 3.89 -2.34
C TYR A 311 24.21 2.62 -3.13
N VAL A 312 24.31 1.48 -2.44
CA VAL A 312 24.01 0.15 -3.01
C VAL A 312 22.93 -0.50 -2.15
N GLU A 313 21.84 -0.91 -2.78
CA GLU A 313 20.85 -1.78 -2.17
C GLU A 313 21.20 -3.24 -2.47
N LEU A 314 21.36 -4.06 -1.42
CA LEU A 314 21.66 -5.48 -1.56
C LEU A 314 20.43 -6.27 -2.05
N ASP A 315 20.59 -7.11 -3.08
CA ASP A 315 19.48 -7.79 -3.74
C ASP A 315 18.73 -8.75 -2.81
N GLU A 316 19.43 -9.51 -1.98
CA GLU A 316 18.84 -10.55 -1.13
C GLU A 316 18.07 -9.99 0.07
N ILE A 317 18.53 -8.89 0.65
CA ILE A 317 18.03 -8.38 1.93
C ILE A 317 17.49 -6.95 1.87
N ARG A 318 17.58 -6.29 0.71
CA ARG A 318 17.14 -4.90 0.48
C ARG A 318 17.70 -3.88 1.49
N CYS A 319 18.88 -4.17 2.04
CA CYS A 319 19.60 -3.23 2.88
C CYS A 319 20.44 -2.29 2.02
N GLU A 320 20.31 -1.00 2.25
CA GLU A 320 21.07 0.03 1.54
C GLU A 320 22.30 0.43 2.35
N GLY A 321 23.46 0.49 1.70
CA GLY A 321 24.72 0.92 2.29
C GLY A 321 25.49 1.87 1.38
N LEU A 322 26.33 2.73 1.98
CA LEU A 322 27.21 3.65 1.25
C LEU A 322 28.54 2.97 0.94
N VAL A 323 28.90 2.93 -0.33
CA VAL A 323 30.26 2.66 -0.79
C VAL A 323 30.97 4.00 -0.97
N SER A 324 31.91 4.29 -0.07
CA SER A 324 32.65 5.55 -0.11
C SER A 324 33.67 5.54 -1.25
N ILE A 325 33.80 6.66 -1.95
CA ILE A 325 34.84 6.88 -2.98
C ILE A 325 36.25 6.65 -2.43
N LEU A 326 36.46 6.89 -1.12
CA LEU A 326 37.75 6.68 -0.48
C LEU A 326 38.15 5.21 -0.39
N ASN A 327 37.21 4.29 -0.49
CA ASN A 327 37.42 2.84 -0.45
C ASN A 327 37.65 2.24 -1.84
N MET A 328 37.42 3.02 -2.91
CA MET A 328 37.60 2.62 -4.31
C MET A 328 39.02 3.01 -4.73
N LYS A 329 39.95 2.04 -4.68
CA LYS A 329 41.40 2.28 -4.92
C LYS A 329 41.85 1.80 -6.28
N ASP A 330 40.93 1.29 -7.08
CA ASP A 330 41.19 0.67 -8.39
C ASP A 330 41.28 1.69 -9.53
N ASP A 331 40.65 2.88 -9.37
CA ASP A 331 40.67 3.94 -10.36
C ASP A 331 40.41 5.32 -9.72
N TYR A 332 40.47 6.38 -10.52
CA TYR A 332 40.09 7.73 -10.13
C TYR A 332 38.64 8.01 -10.52
N TYR A 333 37.80 8.34 -9.54
CA TYR A 333 36.37 8.57 -9.72
C TYR A 333 36.00 10.03 -9.48
N GLU A 334 35.33 10.64 -10.46
CA GLU A 334 34.84 12.02 -10.40
C GLU A 334 33.32 12.08 -10.51
N PHE A 335 32.66 12.74 -9.54
CA PHE A 335 31.22 12.94 -9.57
C PHE A 335 30.81 14.04 -10.53
N GLN A 336 30.09 13.68 -11.59
CA GLN A 336 29.57 14.63 -12.56
C GLN A 336 28.10 14.96 -12.25
N LYS A 337 27.87 16.06 -11.50
CA LYS A 337 26.53 16.49 -11.06
C LYS A 337 25.51 16.67 -12.20
N LYS A 338 25.94 17.08 -13.41
CA LYS A 338 25.05 17.27 -14.57
C LYS A 338 24.57 15.96 -15.19
N THR A 339 25.30 14.90 -15.02
CA THR A 339 25.05 13.60 -15.67
C THR A 339 24.64 12.52 -14.69
N TYR A 340 24.79 12.74 -13.37
CA TYR A 340 24.61 11.72 -12.33
C TYR A 340 25.44 10.44 -12.64
N LYS A 341 26.65 10.64 -13.16
CA LYS A 341 27.66 9.61 -13.41
C LYS A 341 28.83 9.77 -12.47
#